data_858da4dab7f474cbf69914ff5695eae1
#
_entry.id   858da4dab7f474cbf69914ff5695eae1
#
_cell.length_a   1.000
_cell.length_b   1.000
_cell.length_c   1.000
_cell.angle_alpha   90.00
_cell.angle_beta   90.00
_cell.angle_gamma   90.00
#
_symmetry.space_group_name_H-M   'P 1'
#
loop_
_entity.id
_entity.type
_entity.pdbx_description
1 polymer ?
#
loop_
_entity_poly.entity_id
_entity_poly.type
_entity_poly.pdbx_seq_one_letter_code
_entity_poly.pdbx_strand_id
1 'polypeptide(L)'
;MIRYFKKAIPISILATGIMASASFADTFTLRVGSGHPSKPTAYVTNMEKVLVPNIKKRVAAETNHKVRIIEAYAGKIAKVHETLEAVEKGLLDIGSYCVCFE
;
A
#
# COMPACT_ATOMS: atom_id res chain seq x y z
N MET A 1 13.35 18.93 -50.96
CA MET A 1 13.76 19.43 -49.66
C MET A 1 12.65 19.36 -48.60
N ILE A 2 11.50 19.84 -48.90
CA ILE A 2 10.37 19.82 -47.98
C ILE A 2 9.98 18.42 -47.54
N ARG A 3 10.23 17.43 -48.39
CA ARG A 3 9.91 16.02 -48.12
C ARG A 3 10.67 15.43 -46.93
N TYR A 4 11.84 15.95 -46.63
CA TYR A 4 12.67 15.41 -45.56
C TYR A 4 12.10 15.74 -44.18
N PHE A 5 11.52 16.91 -44.04
CA PHE A 5 10.90 17.30 -42.78
C PHE A 5 9.72 16.43 -42.41
N LYS A 6 8.97 15.99 -43.42
CA LYS A 6 7.83 15.11 -43.19
C LYS A 6 8.19 13.74 -42.64
N LYS A 7 9.40 13.30 -42.90
CA LYS A 7 9.85 11.99 -42.44
C LYS A 7 10.36 12.01 -41.00
N ALA A 8 10.96 13.11 -40.59
CA ALA A 8 11.51 13.22 -39.25
C ALA A 8 10.44 13.36 -38.16
N ILE A 9 9.40 14.11 -38.42
CA ILE A 9 8.34 14.40 -37.45
C ILE A 9 7.62 13.14 -36.92
N PRO A 10 7.19 12.19 -37.79
CA PRO A 10 6.53 10.99 -37.30
C PRO A 10 7.40 10.11 -36.39
N ILE A 11 8.68 10.08 -36.65
CA ILE A 11 9.62 9.30 -35.85
C ILE A 11 9.75 9.87 -34.45
N SER A 12 9.84 11.18 -34.33
CA SER A 12 9.94 11.85 -33.05
C SER A 12 8.70 11.62 -32.19
N ILE A 13 7.53 11.73 -32.80
CA ILE A 13 6.26 11.52 -32.12
C ILE A 13 6.17 10.07 -31.59
N LEU A 14 6.57 9.11 -32.39
CA LEU A 14 6.54 7.71 -32.02
C LEU A 14 7.45 7.42 -30.83
N ALA A 15 8.66 7.97 -30.82
CA ALA A 15 9.60 7.80 -29.72
C ALA A 15 9.04 8.38 -28.40
N THR A 16 8.43 9.55 -28.47
CA THR A 16 7.80 10.18 -27.32
C THR A 16 6.66 9.35 -26.77
N GLY A 17 5.83 8.79 -27.65
CA GLY A 17 4.73 7.92 -27.26
C GLY A 17 5.18 6.67 -26.53
N ILE A 18 6.26 6.05 -26.97
CA ILE A 18 6.82 4.87 -26.32
C ILE A 18 7.33 5.19 -24.93
N MET A 19 8.03 6.29 -24.76
CA MET A 19 8.54 6.71 -23.46
C MET A 19 7.42 7.08 -22.50
N ALA A 20 6.37 7.73 -22.98
CA ALA A 20 5.23 8.12 -22.16
C ALA A 20 4.43 6.93 -21.64
N SER A 21 4.46 5.79 -22.31
CA SER A 21 3.74 4.60 -21.90
C SER A 21 4.51 3.73 -20.91
N ALA A 22 5.77 4.03 -20.64
CA ALA A 22 6.57 3.28 -19.68
C ALA A 22 6.03 3.50 -18.26
N SER A 23 5.72 2.41 -17.57
CA SER A 23 5.30 2.44 -16.18
C SER A 23 6.32 1.71 -15.32
N PHE A 24 6.52 2.22 -14.10
CA PHE A 24 7.47 1.65 -13.16
C PHE A 24 6.72 1.00 -12.00
N ALA A 25 7.23 -0.15 -11.55
CA ALA A 25 6.73 -0.80 -10.36
C ALA A 25 7.21 -0.05 -9.12
N ASP A 26 6.28 0.27 -8.21
CA ASP A 26 6.59 0.90 -6.94
C ASP A 26 6.41 -0.09 -5.80
N THR A 27 7.16 0.14 -4.73
CA THR A 27 6.99 -0.59 -3.47
C THR A 27 6.36 0.36 -2.46
N PHE A 28 5.17 -0.01 -1.97
CA PHE A 28 4.46 0.76 -0.96
C PHE A 28 4.64 0.08 0.39
N THR A 29 4.89 0.88 1.42
CA THR A 29 5.01 0.38 2.78
C THR A 29 3.79 0.82 3.58
N LEU A 30 3.09 -0.16 4.17
CA LEU A 30 1.94 0.07 5.04
C LEU A 30 2.30 -0.36 6.45
N ARG A 31 1.96 0.45 7.43
CA ARG A 31 2.11 0.14 8.84
C ARG A 31 0.75 -0.24 9.39
N VAL A 32 0.65 -1.47 9.86
CA VAL A 32 -0.60 -2.07 10.32
C VAL A 32 -0.43 -2.41 11.79
N GLY A 33 -1.39 -2.05 12.62
CA GLY A 33 -1.22 -2.31 14.04
C GLY A 33 -2.50 -2.33 14.84
N SER A 34 -2.35 -2.71 16.10
CA SER A 34 -3.40 -2.72 17.10
C SER A 34 -2.79 -2.61 18.48
N GLY A 35 -3.57 -2.10 19.43
CA GLY A 35 -3.18 -2.09 20.84
C GLY A 35 -3.25 -3.46 21.48
N HIS A 36 -4.07 -4.36 20.95
CA HIS A 36 -4.17 -5.73 21.43
C HIS A 36 -3.23 -6.69 20.69
N PRO A 37 -2.84 -7.79 21.33
CA PRO A 37 -2.05 -8.82 20.65
C PRO A 37 -2.92 -9.62 19.68
N SER A 38 -2.26 -10.28 18.73
CA SER A 38 -2.95 -11.14 17.75
C SER A 38 -3.72 -12.26 18.43
N LYS A 39 -3.18 -12.86 19.46
CA LYS A 39 -3.85 -13.92 20.24
C LYS A 39 -4.01 -13.44 21.68
N PRO A 40 -5.17 -13.63 22.29
CA PRO A 40 -6.39 -14.29 21.80
C PRO A 40 -7.40 -13.34 21.12
N THR A 41 -6.99 -12.16 20.73
CA THR A 41 -7.91 -11.13 20.22
C THR A 41 -8.32 -11.40 18.78
N ALA A 42 -9.55 -11.89 18.59
CA ALA A 42 -10.04 -12.38 17.29
C ALA A 42 -9.91 -11.36 16.14
N TYR A 43 -10.27 -10.09 16.37
CA TYR A 43 -10.20 -9.09 15.30
C TYR A 43 -8.76 -8.75 14.90
N VAL A 44 -7.81 -8.87 15.83
CA VAL A 44 -6.40 -8.67 15.52
C VAL A 44 -5.83 -9.91 14.82
N THR A 45 -6.24 -11.10 15.25
CA THR A 45 -5.89 -12.35 14.57
C THR A 45 -6.35 -12.32 13.11
N ASN A 46 -7.56 -11.85 12.86
CA ASN A 46 -8.07 -11.72 11.49
C ASN A 46 -7.25 -10.73 10.66
N MET A 47 -6.81 -9.64 11.25
CA MET A 47 -5.93 -8.70 10.58
C MET A 47 -4.63 -9.39 10.16
N GLU A 48 -4.00 -10.09 11.09
CA GLU A 48 -2.72 -10.75 10.84
C GLU A 48 -2.83 -11.93 9.86
N LYS A 49 -3.85 -12.77 10.03
CA LYS A 49 -3.96 -14.04 9.27
C LYS A 49 -4.76 -13.92 7.97
N VAL A 50 -5.61 -12.92 7.85
CA VAL A 50 -6.49 -12.76 6.69
C VAL A 50 -6.21 -11.49 5.93
N LEU A 51 -6.33 -10.34 6.56
CA LEU A 51 -6.20 -9.04 5.88
C LEU A 51 -4.80 -8.83 5.29
N VAL A 52 -3.77 -8.98 6.09
CA VAL A 52 -2.39 -8.72 5.67
C VAL A 52 -1.96 -9.65 4.53
N PRO A 53 -2.13 -10.98 4.63
CA PRO A 53 -1.77 -11.87 3.52
C PRO A 53 -2.57 -11.59 2.25
N ASN A 54 -3.85 -11.26 2.37
CA ASN A 54 -4.69 -10.98 1.21
C ASN A 54 -4.31 -9.69 0.50
N ILE A 55 -3.95 -8.66 1.24
CA ILE A 55 -3.46 -7.41 0.62
C ILE A 55 -2.20 -7.71 -0.21
N LYS A 56 -1.23 -8.42 0.37
CA LYS A 56 0.00 -8.77 -0.34
C LYS A 56 -0.27 -9.57 -1.61
N LYS A 57 -1.12 -10.57 -1.49
CA LYS A 57 -1.47 -11.46 -2.59
C LYS A 57 -2.18 -10.73 -3.72
N ARG A 58 -3.17 -9.91 -3.38
CA ARG A 58 -3.97 -9.20 -4.38
C ARG A 58 -3.19 -8.11 -5.08
N VAL A 59 -2.38 -7.36 -4.36
CA VAL A 59 -1.53 -6.33 -4.97
C VAL A 59 -0.56 -6.98 -5.95
N ALA A 60 0.06 -8.11 -5.58
CA ALA A 60 0.98 -8.82 -6.46
C ALA A 60 0.29 -9.42 -7.69
N ALA A 61 -0.97 -9.87 -7.55
CA ALA A 61 -1.72 -10.50 -8.64
C ALA A 61 -2.38 -9.49 -9.58
N GLU A 62 -2.86 -8.36 -9.04
CA GLU A 62 -3.69 -7.41 -9.80
C GLU A 62 -2.92 -6.18 -10.28
N THR A 63 -1.69 -5.98 -9.81
CA THR A 63 -0.86 -4.83 -10.19
C THR A 63 0.58 -5.28 -10.42
N ASN A 64 1.41 -4.36 -10.95
CA ASN A 64 2.84 -4.57 -11.03
C ASN A 64 3.59 -3.99 -9.83
N HIS A 65 2.84 -3.51 -8.84
CA HIS A 65 3.40 -2.95 -7.61
C HIS A 65 3.61 -4.02 -6.55
N LYS A 66 4.38 -3.67 -5.53
CA LYS A 66 4.60 -4.50 -4.35
C LYS A 66 4.16 -3.74 -3.12
N VAL A 67 3.65 -4.47 -2.14
CA VAL A 67 3.33 -3.91 -0.84
C VAL A 67 4.17 -4.58 0.23
N ARG A 68 4.77 -3.76 1.08
CA ARG A 68 5.51 -4.19 2.24
C ARG A 68 4.68 -3.81 3.46
N ILE A 69 4.40 -4.77 4.32
CA ILE A 69 3.56 -4.52 5.49
C ILE A 69 4.37 -4.70 6.75
N ILE A 70 4.42 -3.64 7.55
CA ILE A 70 5.02 -3.65 8.88
C ILE A 70 3.88 -3.89 9.86
N GLU A 71 3.95 -4.99 10.59
CA GLU A 71 2.93 -5.40 11.53
C GLU A 71 3.35 -5.05 12.95
N ALA A 72 2.51 -4.33 13.67
CA ALA A 72 2.81 -3.83 15.01
C ALA A 72 1.60 -4.06 15.94
N TYR A 73 1.49 -5.24 16.47
CA TYR A 73 0.43 -5.62 17.40
C TYR A 73 0.90 -5.48 18.86
N ALA A 74 -0.02 -5.65 19.79
CA ALA A 74 0.26 -5.60 21.22
C ALA A 74 0.82 -4.24 21.68
N GLY A 75 0.38 -3.17 21.07
CA GLY A 75 0.75 -1.82 21.48
C GLY A 75 2.15 -1.38 21.09
N LYS A 76 2.78 -2.04 20.12
CA LYS A 76 4.14 -1.70 19.70
C LYS A 76 4.26 -0.29 19.12
N ILE A 77 3.23 0.19 18.43
CA ILE A 77 3.18 1.57 17.91
C ILE A 77 2.15 2.37 18.70
N ALA A 78 0.98 1.80 18.92
CA ALA A 78 -0.12 2.47 19.60
C ALA A 78 -0.84 1.52 20.55
N LYS A 79 -1.16 2.00 21.73
CA LYS A 79 -1.97 1.26 22.70
C LYS A 79 -3.44 1.26 22.27
N VAL A 80 -4.27 0.48 22.99
CA VAL A 80 -5.68 0.30 22.64
C VAL A 80 -6.39 1.66 22.44
N HIS A 81 -6.29 2.56 23.42
CA HIS A 81 -6.95 3.87 23.35
C HIS A 81 -6.26 4.88 22.43
N GLU A 82 -5.09 4.54 21.92
CA GLU A 82 -4.31 5.41 21.05
C GLU A 82 -4.36 4.99 19.59
N THR A 83 -4.98 3.84 19.28
CA THR A 83 -4.95 3.26 17.92
C THR A 83 -5.62 4.17 16.91
N LEU A 84 -6.78 4.71 17.21
CA LEU A 84 -7.51 5.61 16.31
C LEU A 84 -6.71 6.87 16.03
N GLU A 85 -6.15 7.47 17.07
CA GLU A 85 -5.31 8.66 16.96
C GLU A 85 -4.04 8.37 16.14
N ALA A 86 -3.46 7.19 16.29
CA ALA A 86 -2.27 6.80 15.55
C ALA A 86 -2.54 6.73 14.04
N VAL A 87 -3.71 6.26 13.64
CA VAL A 87 -4.12 6.28 12.24
C VAL A 87 -4.34 7.71 11.77
N GLU A 88 -5.03 8.52 12.56
CA GLU A 88 -5.30 9.91 12.23
C GLU A 88 -4.01 10.71 12.05
N LYS A 89 -3.01 10.47 12.88
CA LYS A 89 -1.72 11.17 12.83
C LYS A 89 -0.71 10.55 11.85
N GLY A 90 -1.06 9.45 11.20
CA GLY A 90 -0.19 8.81 10.23
C GLY A 90 0.91 7.94 10.83
N LEU A 91 0.81 7.58 12.10
CA LEU A 91 1.72 6.61 12.72
C LEU A 91 1.42 5.19 12.28
N LEU A 92 0.15 4.92 12.00
CA LEU A 92 -0.35 3.69 11.39
C LEU A 92 -1.12 4.05 10.13
N ASP A 93 -1.04 3.21 9.14
CA ASP A 93 -1.85 3.35 7.93
C ASP A 93 -3.17 2.59 8.08
N ILE A 94 -3.15 1.47 8.79
CA ILE A 94 -4.34 0.68 9.11
C ILE A 94 -4.27 0.29 10.59
N GLY A 95 -5.33 0.59 11.32
CA GLY A 95 -5.45 0.21 12.72
C GLY A 95 -6.63 -0.74 12.94
N SER A 96 -6.43 -1.78 13.73
CA SER A 96 -7.50 -2.66 14.17
C SER A 96 -7.95 -2.23 15.56
N TYR A 97 -9.21 -1.89 15.70
CA TYR A 97 -9.72 -1.24 16.88
C TYR A 97 -11.17 -1.61 17.16
N CYS A 98 -11.48 -1.87 18.42
CA CYS A 98 -12.86 -2.11 18.85
C CYS A 98 -13.47 -0.81 19.37
N VAL A 99 -14.53 -0.34 18.76
CA VAL A 99 -15.25 0.87 19.18
C VAL A 99 -15.84 0.74 20.60
N CYS A 100 -15.85 -0.47 21.15
CA CYS A 100 -16.30 -0.71 22.51
C CYS A 100 -15.40 -0.07 23.60
N PHE A 101 -14.24 0.44 23.19
CA PHE A 101 -13.32 1.10 24.12
C PHE A 101 -13.42 2.63 24.08
N GLU A 102 -14.35 3.19 23.33
CA GLU A 102 -14.62 4.63 23.32
C GLU A 102 -15.48 5.08 24.49
#